data_cc6bab5bf5827f63e4a7d527bebdae9c
#
_entry.id   cc6bab5bf5827f63e4a7d527bebdae9c
#
_cell.length_a   1.000
_cell.length_b   1.000
_cell.length_c   1.000
_cell.angle_alpha   90.00
_cell.angle_beta   90.00
_cell.angle_gamma   90.00
#
_symmetry.space_group_name_H-M   'P 1'
#
loop_
_entity.id
_entity.type
_entity.pdbx_description
1 polymer ?
#
loop_
_entity_poly.entity_id
_entity_poly.type
_entity_poly.pdbx_seq_one_letter_code
_entity_poly.pdbx_strand_id
1 'polypeptide(L)'
;MDEQARAIGRRVRYWRLRRNYDRQRFADMVGRSTSWLDKIEAGHRNLLRLPMLDRVAEVLGVDPVALTETTAARLAAQCVDGAEVQTIREALSLYPSLSAVGGKPAPTLERVARQLRYVDQAWLSCHFTVVGRHLPALLHDAQTLASLAPAADQVAASRLLVMSYRVAASVLLKFETNDVAWLAADRAMQTALAVDDTLALARATRSVARSLTSAGHFASALKALTGMADRMRPDLADRPDELLSMYGMLYLAASIAAARQEDADTALSMHEYAHAAAEQLGPGYQTHHTQFGFGNVALHRVAALVRLHEPGHAITYARAIEPGSISALPAER
;
A
#
# COMPACT_ATOMS: atom_id res chain seq x y z
N MET A 1 6.17 33.69 25.99
CA MET A 1 5.26 32.59 25.54
C MET A 1 6.13 31.39 25.26
N ASP A 2 5.79 30.25 25.85
CA ASP A 2 6.61 29.03 25.82
C ASP A 2 6.56 28.39 24.40
N GLU A 3 7.73 28.30 23.74
CA GLU A 3 7.86 27.73 22.40
C GLU A 3 7.48 26.24 22.38
N GLN A 4 7.76 25.54 23.46
CA GLN A 4 7.38 24.14 23.65
C GLN A 4 5.86 23.97 23.68
N ALA A 5 5.14 24.83 24.39
CA ALA A 5 3.69 24.80 24.45
C ALA A 5 3.06 25.02 23.07
N ARG A 6 3.62 25.94 22.27
CA ARG A 6 3.18 26.15 20.86
C ARG A 6 3.46 24.94 19.99
N ALA A 7 4.61 24.30 20.15
CA ALA A 7 4.95 23.11 19.37
C ALA A 7 4.00 21.96 19.67
N ILE A 8 3.72 21.70 20.96
CA ILE A 8 2.74 20.69 21.38
C ILE A 8 1.34 21.02 20.85
N GLY A 9 0.90 22.28 20.99
CA GLY A 9 -0.41 22.72 20.52
C GLY A 9 -0.59 22.52 19.00
N ARG A 10 0.43 22.84 18.19
CA ARG A 10 0.42 22.56 16.73
C ARG A 10 0.30 21.07 16.44
N ARG A 11 0.97 20.21 17.21
CA ARG A 11 0.90 18.74 17.03
C ARG A 11 -0.47 18.18 17.41
N VAL A 12 -1.06 18.64 18.52
CA VAL A 12 -2.43 18.29 18.94
C VAL A 12 -3.43 18.66 17.82
N ARG A 13 -3.34 19.89 17.30
CA ARG A 13 -4.16 20.33 16.17
C ARG A 13 -3.97 19.48 14.92
N TYR A 14 -2.72 19.17 14.59
CA TYR A 14 -2.39 18.30 13.44
C TYR A 14 -3.08 16.94 13.57
N TRP A 15 -2.89 16.26 14.70
CA TRP A 15 -3.46 14.93 14.91
C TRP A 15 -4.99 14.95 14.99
N ARG A 16 -5.58 15.95 15.63
CA ARG A 16 -7.04 16.14 15.67
C ARG A 16 -7.63 16.25 14.26
N LEU A 17 -7.03 17.07 13.41
CA LEU A 17 -7.46 17.24 12.02
C LEU A 17 -7.24 15.95 11.20
N ARG A 18 -6.16 15.23 11.45
CA ARG A 18 -5.87 13.96 10.81
C ARG A 18 -6.92 12.89 11.15
N ARG A 19 -7.47 12.92 12.38
CA ARG A 19 -8.58 12.05 12.82
C ARG A 19 -9.96 12.53 12.39
N ASN A 20 -10.08 13.63 11.66
CA ASN A 20 -11.35 14.29 11.30
C ASN A 20 -12.21 14.62 12.52
N TYR A 21 -11.58 14.94 13.67
CA TYR A 21 -12.31 15.42 14.84
C TYR A 21 -12.52 16.92 14.72
N ASP A 22 -13.78 17.38 14.77
CA ASP A 22 -14.07 18.78 15.02
C ASP A 22 -13.69 19.16 16.47
N ARG A 23 -13.68 20.46 16.77
CA ARG A 23 -13.25 20.94 18.10
C ARG A 23 -14.15 20.47 19.23
N GLN A 24 -15.47 20.48 19.02
CA GLN A 24 -16.43 20.10 20.03
C GLN A 24 -16.28 18.61 20.37
N ARG A 25 -16.33 17.75 19.36
CA ARG A 25 -16.19 16.30 19.50
C ARG A 25 -14.90 15.93 20.21
N PHE A 26 -13.76 16.53 19.80
CA PHE A 26 -12.50 16.23 20.41
C PHE A 26 -12.41 16.69 21.88
N ALA A 27 -12.91 17.91 22.19
CA ALA A 27 -12.95 18.42 23.55
C ALA A 27 -13.81 17.51 24.46
N ASP A 28 -14.97 17.06 23.99
CA ASP A 28 -15.84 16.13 24.70
C ASP A 28 -15.15 14.78 24.97
N MET A 29 -14.47 14.21 23.98
CA MET A 29 -13.72 12.94 24.12
C MET A 29 -12.58 13.06 25.17
N VAL A 30 -11.92 14.21 25.24
CA VAL A 30 -10.87 14.49 26.24
C VAL A 30 -11.46 14.85 27.62
N GLY A 31 -12.76 15.14 27.70
CA GLY A 31 -13.44 15.60 28.91
C GLY A 31 -13.11 17.05 29.25
N ARG A 32 -13.01 17.93 28.25
CA ARG A 32 -12.67 19.34 28.38
C ARG A 32 -13.58 20.24 27.53
N SER A 33 -13.50 21.56 27.75
CA SER A 33 -14.22 22.52 26.92
C SER A 33 -13.45 22.88 25.64
N THR A 34 -14.18 23.35 24.63
CA THR A 34 -13.58 23.88 23.39
C THR A 34 -12.61 25.05 23.68
N SER A 35 -12.96 25.93 24.62
CA SER A 35 -12.06 27.02 25.06
C SER A 35 -10.75 26.52 25.66
N TRP A 36 -10.77 25.38 26.35
CA TRP A 36 -9.55 24.74 26.83
C TRP A 36 -8.72 24.25 25.63
N LEU A 37 -9.33 23.60 24.66
CA LEU A 37 -8.67 23.10 23.45
C LEU A 37 -8.05 24.25 22.65
N ASP A 38 -8.79 25.35 22.46
CA ASP A 38 -8.29 26.52 21.72
C ASP A 38 -7.02 27.11 22.39
N LYS A 39 -7.00 27.16 23.74
CA LYS A 39 -5.81 27.60 24.46
C LYS A 39 -4.60 26.65 24.33
N ILE A 40 -4.85 25.33 24.24
CA ILE A 40 -3.80 24.34 23.97
C ILE A 40 -3.29 24.50 22.54
N GLU A 41 -4.16 24.49 21.55
CA GLU A 41 -3.78 24.57 20.13
C GLU A 41 -3.08 25.89 19.78
N ALA A 42 -3.44 26.98 20.46
CA ALA A 42 -2.76 28.28 20.33
C ALA A 42 -1.44 28.38 21.12
N GLY A 43 -1.13 27.39 21.96
CA GLY A 43 0.06 27.41 22.83
C GLY A 43 -0.01 28.40 24.01
N HIS A 44 -1.22 28.84 24.34
CA HIS A 44 -1.45 29.72 25.53
C HIS A 44 -1.52 28.91 26.82
N ARG A 45 -1.66 27.59 26.73
CA ARG A 45 -1.68 26.67 27.85
C ARG A 45 -0.75 25.50 27.60
N ASN A 46 0.03 25.12 28.57
CA ASN A 46 0.93 23.98 28.47
C ASN A 46 0.21 22.66 28.77
N LEU A 47 0.51 21.59 27.99
CA LEU A 47 -0.04 20.24 28.10
C LEU A 47 0.95 19.27 28.75
N LEU A 48 1.88 19.73 29.59
CA LEU A 48 2.94 18.90 30.20
C LEU A 48 2.49 18.10 31.44
N ARG A 49 1.25 18.23 31.91
CA ARG A 49 0.77 17.36 33.00
C ARG A 49 0.50 15.95 32.43
N LEU A 50 1.31 14.97 32.84
CA LEU A 50 1.30 13.60 32.35
C LEU A 50 -0.12 13.02 32.18
N PRO A 51 -1.03 13.04 33.17
CA PRO A 51 -2.35 12.41 33.00
C PRO A 51 -3.19 13.07 31.89
N MET A 52 -2.99 14.36 31.63
CA MET A 52 -3.72 15.07 30.58
C MET A 52 -3.07 14.88 29.21
N LEU A 53 -1.73 14.81 29.16
CA LEU A 53 -1.00 14.49 27.95
C LEU A 53 -1.34 13.06 27.47
N ASP A 54 -1.33 12.10 28.40
CA ASP A 54 -1.69 10.71 28.13
C ASP A 54 -3.14 10.60 27.63
N ARG A 55 -4.08 11.31 28.27
CA ARG A 55 -5.49 11.32 27.83
C ARG A 55 -5.66 11.91 26.43
N VAL A 56 -4.95 12.98 26.11
CA VAL A 56 -4.97 13.58 24.76
C VAL A 56 -4.35 12.64 23.75
N ALA A 57 -3.24 12.02 24.07
CA ALA A 57 -2.54 11.05 23.22
C ALA A 57 -3.42 9.80 22.96
N GLU A 58 -4.07 9.27 24.01
CA GLU A 58 -5.03 8.16 23.92
C GLU A 58 -6.18 8.47 22.96
N VAL A 59 -6.83 9.62 23.12
CA VAL A 59 -7.94 10.05 22.24
C VAL A 59 -7.47 10.23 20.79
N LEU A 60 -6.24 10.71 20.60
CA LEU A 60 -5.63 10.86 19.27
C LEU A 60 -5.09 9.54 18.71
N GLY A 61 -4.96 8.49 19.52
CA GLY A 61 -4.38 7.21 19.13
C GLY A 61 -2.91 7.34 18.74
N VAL A 62 -2.12 8.10 19.53
CA VAL A 62 -0.69 8.33 19.28
C VAL A 62 0.11 8.14 20.57
N ASP A 63 1.40 7.85 20.44
CA ASP A 63 2.32 7.86 21.57
C ASP A 63 2.45 9.30 22.13
N PRO A 64 2.39 9.51 23.46
CA PRO A 64 2.63 10.83 24.09
C PRO A 64 3.94 11.50 23.62
N VAL A 65 4.98 10.72 23.32
CA VAL A 65 6.25 11.21 22.78
C VAL A 65 6.07 11.88 21.42
N ALA A 66 5.13 11.43 20.59
CA ALA A 66 4.81 12.07 19.33
C ALA A 66 4.19 13.48 19.49
N LEU A 67 3.64 13.79 20.66
CA LEU A 67 3.16 15.14 20.98
C LEU A 67 4.27 16.05 21.56
N THR A 68 5.27 15.49 22.24
CA THR A 68 6.30 16.23 22.98
C THR A 68 7.61 16.38 22.21
N GLU A 69 8.05 15.37 21.46
CA GLU A 69 9.33 15.37 20.75
C GLU A 69 9.20 15.65 19.25
N THR A 70 10.11 16.48 18.73
CA THR A 70 10.06 16.89 17.31
C THR A 70 10.38 15.75 16.36
N THR A 71 11.38 14.92 16.67
CA THR A 71 11.79 13.80 15.81
C THR A 71 10.71 12.72 15.78
N ALA A 72 10.19 12.32 16.95
CA ALA A 72 9.11 11.35 17.05
C ALA A 72 7.83 11.82 16.33
N ALA A 73 7.45 13.10 16.49
CA ALA A 73 6.32 13.69 15.79
C ALA A 73 6.49 13.67 14.27
N ARG A 74 7.71 13.94 13.79
CA ARG A 74 8.01 13.94 12.34
C ARG A 74 7.94 12.52 11.75
N LEU A 75 8.49 11.53 12.45
CA LEU A 75 8.42 10.12 12.02
C LEU A 75 6.98 9.61 12.04
N ALA A 76 6.23 9.84 13.13
CA ALA A 76 4.84 9.43 13.23
C ALA A 76 3.93 10.10 12.18
N ALA A 77 4.23 11.36 11.81
CA ALA A 77 3.51 12.06 10.76
C ALA A 77 3.74 11.50 9.35
N GLN A 78 4.83 10.76 9.13
CA GLN A 78 5.19 10.17 7.83
C GLN A 78 4.68 8.74 7.65
N CYS A 79 4.12 8.12 8.69
CA CYS A 79 3.65 6.73 8.66
C CYS A 79 2.12 6.64 8.61
N VAL A 80 1.60 5.51 8.16
CA VAL A 80 0.23 5.09 8.47
C VAL A 80 0.24 4.61 9.93
N ASP A 81 -0.66 5.14 10.74
CA ASP A 81 -0.68 4.82 12.17
C ASP A 81 -1.72 3.76 12.53
N GLY A 82 -1.71 3.29 13.79
CA GLY A 82 -2.60 2.23 14.26
C GLY A 82 -4.08 2.53 14.09
N ALA A 83 -4.51 3.79 14.23
CA ALA A 83 -5.91 4.17 14.04
C ALA A 83 -6.31 4.15 12.56
N GLU A 84 -5.41 4.53 11.66
CA GLU A 84 -5.62 4.42 10.22
C GLU A 84 -5.62 2.96 9.77
N VAL A 85 -4.74 2.12 10.33
CA VAL A 85 -4.77 0.66 10.11
C VAL A 85 -6.11 0.08 10.57
N GLN A 86 -6.63 0.52 11.72
CA GLN A 86 -7.92 0.06 12.21
C GLN A 86 -9.07 0.46 11.27
N THR A 87 -9.09 1.69 10.76
CA THR A 87 -10.11 2.11 9.77
C THR A 87 -9.99 1.37 8.44
N ILE A 88 -8.78 1.02 8.01
CA ILE A 88 -8.57 0.15 6.85
C ILE A 88 -9.09 -1.26 7.13
N ARG A 89 -8.80 -1.83 8.32
CA ARG A 89 -9.34 -3.13 8.76
C ARG A 89 -10.86 -3.14 8.75
N GLU A 90 -11.49 -2.11 9.30
CA GLU A 90 -12.96 -1.95 9.30
C GLU A 90 -13.52 -1.91 7.88
N ALA A 91 -12.92 -1.11 6.98
CA ALA A 91 -13.31 -1.05 5.58
C ALA A 91 -13.15 -2.40 4.87
N LEU A 92 -12.08 -3.14 5.17
CA LEU A 92 -11.88 -4.49 4.66
C LEU A 92 -12.89 -5.50 5.25
N SER A 93 -13.40 -5.28 6.45
CA SER A 93 -14.37 -6.17 7.11
C SER A 93 -15.82 -5.95 6.66
N LEU A 94 -16.08 -4.92 5.85
CA LEU A 94 -17.41 -4.67 5.31
C LEU A 94 -17.78 -5.67 4.20
N TYR A 95 -19.06 -6.02 4.19
CA TYR A 95 -19.70 -6.84 3.15
C TYR A 95 -20.90 -6.06 2.61
N PRO A 96 -20.75 -5.29 1.52
CA PRO A 96 -21.85 -4.46 1.00
C PRO A 96 -23.11 -5.26 0.68
N SER A 97 -22.96 -6.53 0.27
CA SER A 97 -24.09 -7.43 0.02
C SER A 97 -24.93 -7.77 1.26
N LEU A 98 -24.37 -7.61 2.46
CA LEU A 98 -25.06 -7.85 3.74
C LEU A 98 -25.58 -6.56 4.38
N SER A 99 -25.10 -5.41 3.92
CA SER A 99 -25.48 -4.10 4.44
C SER A 99 -26.56 -3.52 3.53
N ALA A 100 -27.70 -3.12 4.11
CA ALA A 100 -28.67 -2.33 3.35
C ALA A 100 -27.98 -1.05 2.87
N VAL A 101 -27.78 -0.92 1.56
CA VAL A 101 -27.24 0.29 0.94
C VAL A 101 -28.29 1.36 1.07
N GLY A 102 -28.29 2.07 2.20
CA GLY A 102 -29.27 3.10 2.51
C GLY A 102 -29.14 4.28 1.57
N GLY A 103 -30.06 4.41 0.59
CA GLY A 103 -30.46 5.65 -0.08
C GLY A 103 -29.42 6.49 -0.80
N LYS A 104 -28.13 6.18 -0.73
CA LYS A 104 -27.08 6.91 -1.47
C LYS A 104 -26.90 6.31 -2.87
N PRO A 105 -26.76 7.17 -3.89
CA PRO A 105 -26.48 6.69 -5.24
C PRO A 105 -25.17 5.88 -5.25
N ALA A 106 -25.15 4.78 -6.02
CA ALA A 106 -23.94 3.98 -6.21
C ALA A 106 -22.80 4.85 -6.78
N PRO A 107 -21.56 4.66 -6.33
CA PRO A 107 -20.42 5.36 -6.92
C PRO A 107 -20.24 4.94 -8.38
N THR A 108 -19.79 5.89 -9.23
CA THR A 108 -19.54 5.61 -10.64
C THR A 108 -18.13 5.04 -10.85
N LEU A 109 -17.93 4.30 -11.97
CA LEU A 109 -16.59 3.82 -12.39
C LEU A 109 -15.56 4.94 -12.42
N GLU A 110 -15.90 6.09 -12.99
CA GLU A 110 -15.00 7.25 -13.08
C GLU A 110 -14.62 7.80 -11.71
N ARG A 111 -15.56 7.86 -10.78
CA ARG A 111 -15.31 8.32 -9.41
C ARG A 111 -14.31 7.41 -8.71
N VAL A 112 -14.55 6.11 -8.73
CA VAL A 112 -13.66 5.12 -8.08
C VAL A 112 -12.29 5.09 -8.77
N ALA A 113 -12.25 5.13 -10.09
CA ALA A 113 -10.99 5.20 -10.85
C ALA A 113 -10.16 6.45 -10.51
N ARG A 114 -10.82 7.60 -10.34
CA ARG A 114 -10.13 8.85 -9.93
C ARG A 114 -9.61 8.77 -8.50
N GLN A 115 -10.38 8.22 -7.55
CA GLN A 115 -9.95 7.99 -6.19
C GLN A 115 -8.75 7.03 -6.13
N LEU A 116 -8.82 5.92 -6.89
CA LEU A 116 -7.73 4.95 -6.96
C LEU A 116 -6.45 5.58 -7.49
N ARG A 117 -6.51 6.34 -8.59
CA ARG A 117 -5.33 7.05 -9.11
C ARG A 117 -4.73 8.01 -8.08
N TYR A 118 -5.55 8.74 -7.35
CA TYR A 118 -5.08 9.66 -6.32
C TYR A 118 -4.36 8.93 -5.17
N VAL A 119 -4.94 7.84 -4.67
CA VAL A 119 -4.35 7.04 -3.58
C VAL A 119 -3.09 6.30 -4.06
N ASP A 120 -3.11 5.73 -5.26
CA ASP A 120 -1.96 5.02 -5.83
C ASP A 120 -0.79 6.00 -6.10
N GLN A 121 -1.06 7.20 -6.62
CA GLN A 121 -0.05 8.23 -6.78
C GLN A 121 0.52 8.69 -5.43
N ALA A 122 -0.31 8.87 -4.42
CA ALA A 122 0.14 9.21 -3.07
C ALA A 122 1.03 8.09 -2.48
N TRP A 123 0.68 6.83 -2.72
CA TRP A 123 1.48 5.66 -2.34
C TRP A 123 2.85 5.69 -3.01
N LEU A 124 2.90 5.84 -4.33
CA LEU A 124 4.15 5.88 -5.11
C LEU A 124 5.04 7.07 -4.72
N SER A 125 4.45 8.17 -4.27
CA SER A 125 5.16 9.37 -3.80
C SER A 125 5.48 9.35 -2.30
N CYS A 126 5.30 8.23 -1.61
CA CYS A 126 5.51 8.08 -0.16
C CYS A 126 4.67 9.05 0.71
N HIS A 127 3.55 9.55 0.20
CA HIS A 127 2.63 10.39 0.97
C HIS A 127 1.68 9.52 1.82
N PHE A 128 2.22 8.75 2.75
CA PHE A 128 1.49 7.71 3.48
C PHE A 128 0.32 8.24 4.31
N THR A 129 0.40 9.45 4.83
CA THR A 129 -0.72 10.10 5.54
C THR A 129 -1.92 10.35 4.63
N VAL A 130 -1.68 10.67 3.36
CA VAL A 130 -2.75 10.81 2.35
C VAL A 130 -3.37 9.46 2.08
N VAL A 131 -2.54 8.42 1.94
CA VAL A 131 -3.00 7.05 1.71
C VAL A 131 -3.86 6.58 2.90
N GLY A 132 -3.37 6.68 4.14
CA GLY A 132 -4.10 6.26 5.35
C GLY A 132 -5.48 6.90 5.46
N ARG A 133 -5.57 8.20 5.12
CA ARG A 133 -6.83 8.97 5.18
C ARG A 133 -7.83 8.58 4.09
N HIS A 134 -7.38 8.32 2.87
CA HIS A 134 -8.28 8.18 1.71
C HIS A 134 -8.55 6.72 1.31
N LEU A 135 -7.68 5.79 1.68
CA LEU A 135 -7.81 4.37 1.35
C LEU A 135 -9.11 3.73 1.90
N PRO A 136 -9.56 3.99 3.14
CA PRO A 136 -10.81 3.41 3.64
C PRO A 136 -12.04 3.80 2.80
N ALA A 137 -12.12 5.08 2.39
CA ALA A 137 -13.21 5.56 1.55
C ALA A 137 -13.16 4.96 0.13
N LEU A 138 -11.95 4.83 -0.44
CA LEU A 138 -11.75 4.14 -1.72
C LEU A 138 -12.20 2.68 -1.64
N LEU A 139 -11.82 1.94 -0.59
CA LEU A 139 -12.23 0.55 -0.40
C LEU A 139 -13.75 0.42 -0.33
N HIS A 140 -14.39 1.27 0.47
CA HIS A 140 -15.85 1.29 0.58
C HIS A 140 -16.54 1.56 -0.77
N ASP A 141 -16.12 2.62 -1.48
CA ASP A 141 -16.70 2.98 -2.78
C ASP A 141 -16.45 1.88 -3.83
N ALA A 142 -15.26 1.29 -3.87
CA ALA A 142 -14.92 0.21 -4.82
C ALA A 142 -15.72 -1.09 -4.54
N GLN A 143 -15.89 -1.47 -3.27
CA GLN A 143 -16.72 -2.62 -2.87
C GLN A 143 -18.18 -2.39 -3.23
N THR A 144 -18.72 -1.20 -2.94
CA THR A 144 -20.08 -0.84 -3.28
C THR A 144 -20.31 -0.84 -4.80
N LEU A 145 -19.37 -0.27 -5.56
CA LEU A 145 -19.43 -0.30 -7.02
C LEU A 145 -19.44 -1.73 -7.55
N ALA A 146 -18.53 -2.58 -7.10
CA ALA A 146 -18.43 -3.96 -7.59
C ALA A 146 -19.67 -4.81 -7.22
N SER A 147 -20.34 -4.51 -6.10
CA SER A 147 -21.56 -5.21 -5.69
C SER A 147 -22.82 -4.77 -6.45
N LEU A 148 -22.85 -3.54 -6.98
CA LEU A 148 -24.00 -2.93 -7.63
C LEU A 148 -23.83 -2.70 -9.12
N ALA A 149 -22.65 -2.97 -9.69
CA ALA A 149 -22.34 -2.74 -11.08
C ALA A 149 -23.25 -3.60 -11.99
N PRO A 150 -23.80 -3.04 -13.08
CA PRO A 150 -24.49 -3.82 -14.09
C PRO A 150 -23.51 -4.79 -14.78
N ALA A 151 -24.03 -5.86 -15.39
CA ALA A 151 -23.21 -6.89 -16.01
C ALA A 151 -22.17 -6.35 -17.00
N ALA A 152 -22.51 -5.32 -17.77
CA ALA A 152 -21.60 -4.67 -18.73
C ALA A 152 -20.38 -4.01 -18.04
N ASP A 153 -20.51 -3.55 -16.81
CA ASP A 153 -19.47 -2.83 -16.06
C ASP A 153 -18.77 -3.72 -15.02
N GLN A 154 -19.25 -4.97 -14.83
CA GLN A 154 -18.80 -5.85 -13.75
C GLN A 154 -17.29 -6.11 -13.78
N VAL A 155 -16.72 -6.38 -14.97
CA VAL A 155 -15.28 -6.62 -15.12
C VAL A 155 -14.48 -5.36 -14.77
N ALA A 156 -14.93 -4.19 -15.25
CA ALA A 156 -14.25 -2.92 -14.95
C ALA A 156 -14.32 -2.57 -13.46
N ALA A 157 -15.47 -2.76 -12.82
CA ALA A 157 -15.65 -2.55 -11.38
C ALA A 157 -14.76 -3.50 -10.56
N SER A 158 -14.71 -4.78 -10.94
CA SER A 158 -13.86 -5.78 -10.29
C SER A 158 -12.38 -5.47 -10.44
N ARG A 159 -11.92 -5.00 -11.60
CA ARG A 159 -10.55 -4.51 -11.81
C ARG A 159 -10.19 -3.38 -10.84
N LEU A 160 -11.07 -2.41 -10.69
CA LEU A 160 -10.86 -1.29 -9.75
C LEU A 160 -10.81 -1.77 -8.30
N LEU A 161 -11.65 -2.73 -7.92
CA LEU A 161 -11.65 -3.32 -6.59
C LEU A 161 -10.38 -4.12 -6.31
N VAL A 162 -9.94 -4.98 -7.24
CA VAL A 162 -8.65 -5.72 -7.14
C VAL A 162 -7.48 -4.75 -6.95
N MET A 163 -7.45 -3.65 -7.72
CA MET A 163 -6.41 -2.64 -7.59
C MET A 163 -6.47 -1.90 -6.26
N SER A 164 -7.65 -1.61 -5.74
CA SER A 164 -7.84 -0.99 -4.42
C SER A 164 -7.33 -1.89 -3.29
N TYR A 165 -7.66 -3.18 -3.34
CA TYR A 165 -7.13 -4.18 -2.40
C TYR A 165 -5.61 -4.37 -2.54
N ARG A 166 -5.06 -4.32 -3.75
CA ARG A 166 -3.61 -4.35 -3.99
C ARG A 166 -2.89 -3.19 -3.28
N VAL A 167 -3.43 -1.97 -3.39
CA VAL A 167 -2.86 -0.81 -2.68
C VAL A 167 -2.95 -1.04 -1.17
N ALA A 168 -4.10 -1.49 -0.65
CA ALA A 168 -4.27 -1.80 0.75
C ALA A 168 -3.25 -2.83 1.25
N ALA A 169 -3.11 -3.97 0.55
CA ALA A 169 -2.13 -4.99 0.89
C ALA A 169 -0.69 -4.44 0.88
N SER A 170 -0.32 -3.61 -0.11
CA SER A 170 1.01 -3.03 -0.21
C SER A 170 1.33 -2.08 0.95
N VAL A 171 0.38 -1.22 1.31
CA VAL A 171 0.49 -0.29 2.46
C VAL A 171 0.63 -1.07 3.76
N LEU A 172 -0.23 -2.04 3.99
CA LEU A 172 -0.26 -2.83 5.22
C LEU A 172 1.00 -3.68 5.40
N LEU A 173 1.54 -4.26 4.31
CA LEU A 173 2.83 -4.96 4.33
C LEU A 173 3.99 -4.01 4.66
N LYS A 174 3.97 -2.78 4.13
CA LYS A 174 5.02 -1.80 4.42
C LYS A 174 5.06 -1.39 5.88
N PHE A 175 3.91 -1.35 6.54
CA PHE A 175 3.78 -1.02 7.97
C PHE A 175 3.63 -2.26 8.86
N GLU A 176 4.09 -3.42 8.37
CA GLU A 176 4.21 -4.68 9.12
C GLU A 176 2.91 -5.20 9.74
N THR A 177 1.76 -4.80 9.18
CA THR A 177 0.43 -5.26 9.59
C THR A 177 0.01 -6.46 8.75
N ASN A 178 0.75 -7.57 8.90
CA ASN A 178 0.70 -8.71 7.99
C ASN A 178 -0.64 -9.45 7.98
N ASP A 179 -1.35 -9.50 9.09
CA ASP A 179 -2.67 -10.13 9.21
C ASP A 179 -3.73 -9.39 8.37
N VAL A 180 -3.73 -8.05 8.42
CA VAL A 180 -4.66 -7.24 7.63
C VAL A 180 -4.24 -7.20 6.16
N ALA A 181 -2.93 -7.21 5.89
CA ALA A 181 -2.40 -7.28 4.53
C ALA A 181 -2.81 -8.59 3.84
N TRP A 182 -2.77 -9.71 4.58
CA TRP A 182 -3.27 -10.99 4.10
C TRP A 182 -4.74 -10.92 3.74
N LEU A 183 -5.59 -10.36 4.60
CA LEU A 183 -7.02 -10.18 4.33
C LEU A 183 -7.26 -9.37 3.05
N ALA A 184 -6.51 -8.27 2.85
CA ALA A 184 -6.63 -7.47 1.64
C ALA A 184 -6.21 -8.25 0.38
N ALA A 185 -5.12 -9.02 0.47
CA ALA A 185 -4.63 -9.85 -0.64
C ALA A 185 -5.60 -10.99 -0.99
N ASP A 186 -6.17 -11.65 0.03
CA ASP A 186 -7.17 -12.72 -0.18
C ASP A 186 -8.43 -12.15 -0.83
N ARG A 187 -8.94 -11.01 -0.39
CA ARG A 187 -10.09 -10.35 -1.03
C ARG A 187 -9.81 -9.93 -2.46
N ALA A 188 -8.59 -9.48 -2.78
CA ALA A 188 -8.18 -9.23 -4.16
C ALA A 188 -8.27 -10.51 -4.99
N MET A 189 -7.80 -11.65 -4.44
CA MET A 189 -7.83 -12.94 -5.11
C MET A 189 -9.27 -13.42 -5.33
N GLN A 190 -10.13 -13.39 -4.31
CA GLN A 190 -11.53 -13.80 -4.44
C GLN A 190 -12.27 -12.95 -5.50
N THR A 191 -12.01 -11.64 -5.52
CA THR A 191 -12.59 -10.75 -6.53
C THR A 191 -12.08 -11.08 -7.92
N ALA A 192 -10.78 -11.36 -8.09
CA ALA A 192 -10.19 -11.69 -9.38
C ALA A 192 -10.64 -13.05 -9.92
N LEU A 193 -10.87 -14.04 -9.06
CA LEU A 193 -11.38 -15.36 -9.42
C LEU A 193 -12.84 -15.33 -9.89
N ALA A 194 -13.62 -14.33 -9.48
CA ALA A 194 -15.02 -14.18 -9.86
C ALA A 194 -15.20 -13.59 -11.28
N VAL A 195 -14.14 -13.11 -11.91
CA VAL A 195 -14.16 -12.52 -13.26
C VAL A 195 -13.12 -13.19 -14.14
N ASP A 196 -13.44 -13.32 -15.43
CA ASP A 196 -12.51 -13.87 -16.41
C ASP A 196 -11.56 -12.77 -16.91
N ASP A 197 -10.53 -12.48 -16.10
CA ASP A 197 -9.55 -11.42 -16.34
C ASP A 197 -8.15 -11.85 -15.89
N THR A 198 -7.33 -12.26 -16.83
CA THR A 198 -5.95 -12.71 -16.58
C THR A 198 -5.11 -11.67 -15.86
N LEU A 199 -5.25 -10.38 -16.20
CA LEU A 199 -4.47 -9.31 -15.59
C LEU A 199 -4.87 -9.05 -14.13
N ALA A 200 -6.17 -9.05 -13.84
CA ALA A 200 -6.67 -8.92 -12.47
C ALA A 200 -6.19 -10.10 -11.60
N LEU A 201 -6.26 -11.32 -12.16
CA LEU A 201 -5.79 -12.51 -11.46
C LEU A 201 -4.28 -12.48 -11.18
N ALA A 202 -3.47 -12.05 -12.16
CA ALA A 202 -2.03 -11.92 -11.99
C ALA A 202 -1.67 -10.87 -10.90
N ARG A 203 -2.35 -9.73 -10.88
CA ARG A 203 -2.19 -8.68 -9.86
C ARG A 203 -2.55 -9.18 -8.47
N ALA A 204 -3.64 -9.92 -8.34
CA ALA A 204 -4.08 -10.53 -7.08
C ALA A 204 -3.08 -11.60 -6.61
N THR A 205 -2.63 -12.49 -7.53
CA THR A 205 -1.63 -13.51 -7.24
C THR A 205 -0.34 -12.90 -6.69
N ARG A 206 0.13 -11.80 -7.30
CA ARG A 206 1.32 -11.10 -6.79
C ARG A 206 1.09 -10.54 -5.38
N SER A 207 -0.09 -10.03 -5.07
CA SER A 207 -0.41 -9.52 -3.73
C SER A 207 -0.42 -10.65 -2.69
N VAL A 208 -1.04 -11.78 -3.00
CA VAL A 208 -1.04 -12.99 -2.15
C VAL A 208 0.40 -13.50 -1.94
N ALA A 209 1.18 -13.61 -3.02
CA ALA A 209 2.56 -14.09 -2.94
C ALA A 209 3.45 -13.17 -2.07
N ARG A 210 3.25 -11.86 -2.12
CA ARG A 210 3.95 -10.92 -1.23
C ARG A 210 3.60 -11.14 0.23
N SER A 211 2.32 -11.37 0.54
CA SER A 211 1.86 -11.70 1.89
C SER A 211 2.41 -13.05 2.37
N LEU A 212 2.43 -14.07 1.50
CA LEU A 212 3.08 -15.37 1.78
C LEU A 212 4.57 -15.21 2.08
N THR A 213 5.27 -14.42 1.25
CA THR A 213 6.70 -14.14 1.44
C THR A 213 6.97 -13.40 2.76
N SER A 214 6.11 -12.46 3.14
CA SER A 214 6.21 -11.76 4.42
C SER A 214 5.97 -12.69 5.61
N ALA A 215 5.11 -13.69 5.45
CA ALA A 215 4.81 -14.71 6.46
C ALA A 215 5.82 -15.88 6.49
N GLY A 216 6.85 -15.89 5.64
CA GLY A 216 7.85 -16.96 5.57
C GLY A 216 7.45 -18.17 4.71
N HIS A 217 6.30 -18.13 4.03
CA HIS A 217 5.81 -19.22 3.16
C HIS A 217 6.37 -19.09 1.73
N PHE A 218 7.71 -19.11 1.60
CA PHE A 218 8.40 -18.80 0.34
C PHE A 218 8.09 -19.79 -0.78
N ALA A 219 8.08 -21.10 -0.47
CA ALA A 219 7.78 -22.15 -1.45
C ALA A 219 6.36 -22.00 -2.04
N SER A 220 5.37 -21.67 -1.19
CA SER A 220 4.01 -21.42 -1.62
C SER A 220 3.91 -20.16 -2.48
N ALA A 221 4.65 -19.10 -2.12
CA ALA A 221 4.72 -17.88 -2.91
C ALA A 221 5.33 -18.15 -4.30
N LEU A 222 6.46 -18.86 -4.34
CA LEU A 222 7.13 -19.22 -5.60
C LEU A 222 6.19 -20.03 -6.51
N LYS A 223 5.55 -21.07 -5.97
CA LYS A 223 4.60 -21.91 -6.71
C LYS A 223 3.41 -21.12 -7.27
N ALA A 224 2.85 -20.19 -6.48
CA ALA A 224 1.74 -19.35 -6.94
C ALA A 224 2.15 -18.42 -8.07
N LEU A 225 3.34 -17.80 -7.96
CA LEU A 225 3.87 -16.87 -8.96
C LEU A 225 4.20 -17.56 -10.28
N THR A 226 4.91 -18.68 -10.23
CA THR A 226 5.28 -19.44 -11.44
C THR A 226 4.04 -20.07 -12.10
N GLY A 227 3.13 -20.63 -11.31
CA GLY A 227 1.87 -21.17 -11.85
C GLY A 227 1.00 -20.10 -12.52
N MET A 228 0.97 -18.87 -11.98
CA MET A 228 0.27 -17.76 -12.64
C MET A 228 1.00 -17.32 -13.92
N ALA A 229 2.32 -17.27 -13.91
CA ALA A 229 3.10 -16.95 -15.12
C ALA A 229 2.87 -17.99 -16.24
N ASP A 230 2.82 -19.28 -15.89
CA ASP A 230 2.52 -20.34 -16.87
C ASP A 230 1.09 -20.19 -17.45
N ARG A 231 0.13 -19.84 -16.59
CA ARG A 231 -1.24 -19.56 -17.04
C ARG A 231 -1.34 -18.37 -18.02
N MET A 232 -0.48 -17.38 -17.87
CA MET A 232 -0.45 -16.18 -18.73
C MET A 232 0.15 -16.44 -20.11
N ARG A 233 0.94 -17.49 -20.31
CA ARG A 233 1.69 -17.72 -21.56
C ARG A 233 0.83 -17.70 -22.83
N PRO A 234 -0.36 -18.30 -22.88
CA PRO A 234 -1.23 -18.22 -24.06
C PRO A 234 -1.62 -16.78 -24.41
N ASP A 235 -1.93 -15.96 -23.41
CA ASP A 235 -2.39 -14.57 -23.58
C ASP A 235 -1.24 -13.62 -23.98
N LEU A 236 0.01 -14.10 -23.91
CA LEU A 236 1.20 -13.35 -24.35
C LEU A 236 1.52 -13.55 -25.84
N ALA A 237 0.77 -14.35 -26.57
CA ALA A 237 1.01 -14.63 -28.00
C ALA A 237 1.06 -13.34 -28.83
N ASP A 238 0.16 -12.40 -28.57
CA ASP A 238 0.09 -11.09 -29.21
C ASP A 238 0.96 -10.01 -28.51
N ARG A 239 1.72 -10.40 -27.48
CA ARG A 239 2.62 -9.54 -26.68
C ARG A 239 1.98 -8.24 -26.19
N PRO A 240 0.82 -8.27 -25.52
CA PRO A 240 0.24 -7.06 -24.97
C PRO A 240 1.14 -6.55 -23.83
N ASP A 241 1.64 -5.32 -23.96
CA ASP A 241 2.65 -4.71 -23.08
C ASP A 241 2.29 -4.79 -21.58
N GLU A 242 1.02 -4.57 -21.26
CA GLU A 242 0.57 -4.59 -19.86
C GLU A 242 0.63 -6.00 -19.25
N LEU A 243 0.27 -7.04 -20.02
CA LEU A 243 0.38 -8.44 -19.62
C LEU A 243 1.84 -8.86 -19.52
N LEU A 244 2.68 -8.51 -20.49
CA LEU A 244 4.11 -8.83 -20.48
C LEU A 244 4.83 -8.15 -19.31
N SER A 245 4.48 -6.90 -19.01
CA SER A 245 4.95 -6.18 -17.84
C SER A 245 4.55 -6.88 -16.52
N MET A 246 3.30 -7.34 -16.42
CA MET A 246 2.84 -8.07 -15.24
C MET A 246 3.50 -9.46 -15.12
N TYR A 247 3.71 -10.14 -16.23
CA TYR A 247 4.46 -11.40 -16.30
C TYR A 247 5.88 -11.24 -15.76
N GLY A 248 6.61 -10.20 -16.19
CA GLY A 248 7.92 -9.88 -15.66
C GLY A 248 7.89 -9.59 -14.15
N MET A 249 6.87 -8.87 -13.67
CA MET A 249 6.69 -8.60 -12.23
C MET A 249 6.42 -9.85 -11.39
N LEU A 250 5.75 -10.87 -11.95
CA LEU A 250 5.59 -12.15 -11.26
C LEU A 250 6.95 -12.83 -11.07
N TYR A 251 7.79 -12.84 -12.10
CA TYR A 251 9.13 -13.42 -12.00
C TYR A 251 10.07 -12.63 -11.09
N LEU A 252 9.99 -11.31 -11.05
CA LEU A 252 10.74 -10.53 -10.04
C LEU A 252 10.32 -10.91 -8.61
N ALA A 253 9.03 -11.08 -8.37
CA ALA A 253 8.56 -11.53 -7.07
C ALA A 253 8.98 -12.99 -6.76
N ALA A 254 8.98 -13.86 -7.78
CA ALA A 254 9.45 -15.24 -7.67
C ALA A 254 10.94 -15.31 -7.35
N SER A 255 11.77 -14.49 -8.00
CA SER A 255 13.20 -14.37 -7.70
C SER A 255 13.44 -13.99 -6.23
N ILE A 256 12.68 -13.05 -5.68
CA ILE A 256 12.78 -12.68 -4.26
C ILE A 256 12.32 -13.83 -3.35
N ALA A 257 11.26 -14.56 -3.70
CA ALA A 257 10.79 -15.70 -2.91
C ALA A 257 11.83 -16.84 -2.88
N ALA A 258 12.44 -17.13 -4.02
CA ALA A 258 13.54 -18.13 -4.13
C ALA A 258 14.78 -17.67 -3.35
N ALA A 259 15.19 -16.42 -3.46
CA ALA A 259 16.33 -15.88 -2.71
C ALA A 259 16.09 -15.94 -1.18
N ARG A 260 14.85 -15.81 -0.73
CA ARG A 260 14.46 -16.01 0.68
C ARG A 260 14.55 -17.46 1.14
N GLN A 261 14.54 -18.42 0.22
CA GLN A 261 14.79 -19.85 0.48
C GLN A 261 16.27 -20.21 0.36
N GLU A 262 17.13 -19.23 0.10
CA GLU A 262 18.56 -19.43 -0.18
C GLU A 262 18.81 -20.26 -1.45
N ASP A 263 17.82 -20.36 -2.34
CA ASP A 263 17.91 -21.04 -3.63
C ASP A 263 18.41 -20.05 -4.70
N ALA A 264 19.74 -19.97 -4.83
CA ALA A 264 20.40 -19.04 -5.73
C ALA A 264 20.09 -19.34 -7.20
N ASP A 265 20.10 -20.62 -7.59
CA ASP A 265 19.89 -21.03 -9.00
C ASP A 265 18.48 -20.67 -9.47
N THR A 266 17.46 -21.00 -8.66
CA THR A 266 16.07 -20.60 -8.95
C THR A 266 15.91 -19.09 -8.93
N ALA A 267 16.49 -18.37 -7.96
CA ALA A 267 16.39 -16.93 -7.88
C ALA A 267 16.97 -16.24 -9.12
N LEU A 268 18.11 -16.72 -9.62
CA LEU A 268 18.76 -16.22 -10.83
C LEU A 268 17.94 -16.51 -12.08
N SER A 269 17.47 -17.75 -12.24
CA SER A 269 16.64 -18.16 -13.39
C SER A 269 15.35 -17.34 -13.46
N MET A 270 14.68 -17.12 -12.33
CA MET A 270 13.46 -16.27 -12.30
C MET A 270 13.78 -14.82 -12.68
N HIS A 271 14.92 -14.30 -12.26
CA HIS A 271 15.35 -12.96 -12.64
C HIS A 271 15.62 -12.86 -14.15
N GLU A 272 16.22 -13.87 -14.78
CA GLU A 272 16.46 -13.91 -16.22
C GLU A 272 15.18 -13.89 -17.04
N TYR A 273 14.14 -14.63 -16.61
CA TYR A 273 12.80 -14.52 -17.24
C TYR A 273 12.23 -13.10 -17.16
N ALA A 274 12.40 -12.44 -16.02
CA ALA A 274 11.98 -11.05 -15.89
C ALA A 274 12.78 -10.10 -16.78
N HIS A 275 14.10 -10.32 -16.89
CA HIS A 275 14.97 -9.53 -17.76
C HIS A 275 14.57 -9.68 -19.24
N ALA A 276 14.32 -10.91 -19.70
CA ALA A 276 13.86 -11.18 -21.05
C ALA A 276 12.50 -10.50 -21.37
N ALA A 277 11.60 -10.42 -20.39
CA ALA A 277 10.36 -9.66 -20.55
C ALA A 277 10.63 -8.15 -20.68
N ALA A 278 11.60 -7.60 -19.94
CA ALA A 278 11.99 -6.19 -20.05
C ALA A 278 12.66 -5.87 -21.41
N GLU A 279 13.46 -6.79 -21.94
CA GLU A 279 14.06 -6.66 -23.28
C GLU A 279 12.99 -6.60 -24.38
N GLN A 280 11.94 -7.41 -24.27
CA GLN A 280 10.84 -7.42 -25.23
C GLN A 280 10.01 -6.12 -25.19
N LEU A 281 9.86 -5.52 -24.01
CA LEU A 281 9.17 -4.22 -23.86
C LEU A 281 10.02 -3.04 -24.31
N GLY A 282 11.35 -3.22 -24.32
CA GLY A 282 12.30 -2.22 -24.76
C GLY A 282 12.65 -1.14 -23.72
N PRO A 283 13.71 -0.37 -24.01
CA PRO A 283 14.13 0.74 -23.15
C PRO A 283 13.09 1.87 -23.16
N GLY A 284 12.76 2.37 -22.00
CA GLY A 284 11.79 3.46 -21.86
C GLY A 284 10.36 3.01 -21.59
N TYR A 285 10.06 1.72 -21.64
CA TYR A 285 8.77 1.23 -21.20
C TYR A 285 8.58 1.44 -19.70
N GLN A 286 7.53 2.14 -19.33
CA GLN A 286 7.11 2.34 -17.95
C GLN A 286 5.59 2.40 -17.89
N THR A 287 5.00 1.63 -16.98
CA THR A 287 3.57 1.77 -16.65
C THR A 287 3.41 2.27 -15.23
N HIS A 288 2.37 3.09 -15.01
CA HIS A 288 2.03 3.55 -13.64
C HIS A 288 1.69 2.39 -12.69
N HIS A 289 1.22 1.25 -13.21
CA HIS A 289 0.70 0.19 -12.36
C HIS A 289 1.75 -0.83 -11.90
N THR A 290 2.67 -1.21 -12.76
CA THR A 290 3.70 -2.21 -12.42
C THR A 290 5.03 -1.59 -12.08
N GLN A 291 5.34 -0.43 -12.65
CA GLN A 291 6.67 0.19 -12.60
C GLN A 291 7.76 -0.79 -13.10
N PHE A 292 7.37 -1.70 -14.01
CA PHE A 292 8.26 -2.69 -14.57
C PHE A 292 9.13 -2.07 -15.67
N GLY A 293 10.38 -2.50 -15.75
CA GLY A 293 11.37 -2.05 -16.71
C GLY A 293 12.78 -2.33 -16.20
N PHE A 294 13.81 -2.02 -16.98
CA PHE A 294 15.20 -2.35 -16.67
C PHE A 294 15.66 -1.87 -15.28
N GLY A 295 15.30 -0.66 -14.87
CA GLY A 295 15.66 -0.15 -13.54
C GLY A 295 15.08 -0.98 -12.40
N ASN A 296 13.80 -1.37 -12.50
CA ASN A 296 13.16 -2.21 -11.49
C ASN A 296 13.73 -3.63 -11.48
N VAL A 297 14.02 -4.20 -12.66
CA VAL A 297 14.70 -5.50 -12.81
C VAL A 297 16.08 -5.45 -12.11
N ALA A 298 16.86 -4.40 -12.35
CA ALA A 298 18.16 -4.22 -11.74
C ALA A 298 18.09 -4.11 -10.20
N LEU A 299 17.14 -3.32 -9.67
CA LEU A 299 16.96 -3.22 -8.22
C LEU A 299 16.56 -4.55 -7.58
N HIS A 300 15.70 -5.34 -8.24
CA HIS A 300 15.34 -6.68 -7.75
C HIS A 300 16.53 -7.64 -7.75
N ARG A 301 17.47 -7.52 -8.71
CA ARG A 301 18.72 -8.30 -8.71
C ARG A 301 19.56 -7.99 -7.48
N VAL A 302 19.78 -6.70 -7.20
CA VAL A 302 20.48 -6.29 -5.98
C VAL A 302 19.79 -6.83 -4.74
N ALA A 303 18.46 -6.70 -4.68
CA ALA A 303 17.69 -7.19 -3.54
C ALA A 303 17.76 -8.72 -3.37
N ALA A 304 17.78 -9.48 -4.45
CA ALA A 304 17.96 -10.94 -4.40
C ALA A 304 19.36 -11.32 -3.90
N LEU A 305 20.41 -10.69 -4.43
CA LEU A 305 21.79 -10.94 -4.00
C LEU A 305 22.01 -10.65 -2.51
N VAL A 306 21.42 -9.55 -2.00
CA VAL A 306 21.48 -9.24 -0.56
C VAL A 306 20.81 -10.34 0.27
N ARG A 307 19.70 -10.90 -0.20
CA ARG A 307 18.97 -11.98 0.50
C ARG A 307 19.66 -13.34 0.42
N LEU A 308 20.46 -13.55 -0.61
CA LEU A 308 21.32 -14.71 -0.77
C LEU A 308 22.63 -14.60 0.03
N HIS A 309 22.76 -13.57 0.86
CA HIS A 309 24.00 -13.30 1.63
C HIS A 309 25.24 -13.08 0.77
N GLU A 310 25.07 -12.53 -0.45
CA GLU A 310 26.12 -12.21 -1.40
C GLU A 310 26.40 -10.69 -1.51
N PRO A 311 26.80 -10.00 -0.43
CA PRO A 311 26.91 -8.53 -0.42
C PRO A 311 27.97 -8.01 -1.38
N GLY A 312 29.04 -8.76 -1.63
CA GLY A 312 30.09 -8.41 -2.59
C GLY A 312 29.55 -8.32 -4.02
N HIS A 313 28.80 -9.32 -4.44
CA HIS A 313 28.15 -9.34 -5.75
C HIS A 313 27.06 -8.26 -5.83
N ALA A 314 26.27 -8.05 -4.77
CA ALA A 314 25.26 -7.01 -4.72
C ALA A 314 25.86 -5.61 -4.93
N ILE A 315 26.97 -5.28 -4.26
CA ILE A 315 27.67 -4.00 -4.39
C ILE A 315 28.27 -3.84 -5.80
N THR A 316 28.90 -4.89 -6.32
CA THR A 316 29.49 -4.86 -7.66
C THR A 316 28.42 -4.62 -8.73
N TYR A 317 27.30 -5.33 -8.64
CA TYR A 317 26.18 -5.17 -9.56
C TYR A 317 25.53 -3.79 -9.42
N ALA A 318 25.31 -3.31 -8.19
CA ALA A 318 24.70 -2.01 -7.94
C ALA A 318 25.51 -0.84 -8.52
N ARG A 319 26.86 -0.94 -8.48
CA ARG A 319 27.77 0.07 -9.07
C ARG A 319 27.70 0.12 -10.60
N ALA A 320 27.30 -0.97 -11.23
CA ALA A 320 27.15 -1.06 -12.69
C ALA A 320 25.79 -0.55 -13.19
N ILE A 321 24.82 -0.28 -12.28
CA ILE A 321 23.52 0.24 -12.67
C ILE A 321 23.66 1.71 -13.09
N GLU A 322 23.17 2.05 -14.28
CA GLU A 322 23.11 3.43 -14.73
C GLU A 322 22.08 4.23 -13.87
N PRO A 323 22.48 5.34 -13.23
CA PRO A 323 21.57 6.13 -12.39
C PRO A 323 20.31 6.59 -13.13
N GLY A 324 20.39 6.87 -14.44
CA GLY A 324 19.27 7.26 -15.27
C GLY A 324 18.16 6.22 -15.35
N SER A 325 18.51 4.91 -15.30
CA SER A 325 17.54 3.83 -15.39
C SER A 325 16.65 3.69 -14.14
N ILE A 326 17.13 4.15 -12.98
CA ILE A 326 16.40 4.08 -11.70
C ILE A 326 15.83 5.43 -11.26
N SER A 327 16.32 6.55 -11.80
CA SER A 327 15.84 7.90 -11.42
C SER A 327 14.37 8.15 -11.79
N ALA A 328 13.86 7.42 -12.77
CA ALA A 328 12.45 7.48 -13.19
C ALA A 328 11.52 6.61 -12.33
N LEU A 329 12.06 5.79 -11.42
CA LEU A 329 11.24 4.98 -10.51
C LEU A 329 10.65 5.84 -9.40
N PRO A 330 9.44 5.52 -8.92
CA PRO A 330 8.84 6.23 -7.80
C PRO A 330 9.66 6.11 -6.51
N ALA A 331 9.53 7.10 -5.63
CA ALA A 331 10.23 7.14 -4.34
C ALA A 331 9.90 5.95 -3.42
N GLU A 332 8.77 5.25 -3.65
CA GLU A 332 8.39 4.03 -2.92
C GLU A 332 9.27 2.82 -3.28
N ARG A 333 9.92 2.82 -4.44
CA ARG A 333 10.79 1.75 -4.94
C ARG A 333 12.22 1.97 -4.51
#